data_cf5ed518c2591b0391a5e2693bf0efa4
#
_entry.id   cf5ed518c2591b0391a5e2693bf0efa4
#
_cell.length_a   1.000
_cell.length_b   1.000
_cell.length_c   1.000
_cell.angle_alpha   90.00
_cell.angle_beta   90.00
_cell.angle_gamma   90.00
#
_symmetry.space_group_name_H-M   'P 1'
#
loop_
_entity.id
_entity.type
_entity.pdbx_description
1 polymer ?
#
loop_
_entity_poly.entity_id
_entity_poly.type
_entity_poly.pdbx_seq_one_letter_code
_entity_poly.pdbx_strand_id
1 'polypeptide(L)' 'IELFNTLAKKKANSITETNIYKKKKKLIDYLLYRGWETHLVYEKAKELFG' A
#
# COMPACT_ATOMS: atom_id res chain seq x y z
N ILE A 1 3.18 -8.42 10.66
CA ILE A 1 4.51 -7.88 10.46
C ILE A 1 4.49 -6.37 10.65
N GLU A 2 5.08 -5.94 11.73
CA GLU A 2 4.97 -4.55 12.15
C GLU A 2 5.64 -3.57 11.19
N LEU A 3 6.82 -3.93 10.70
CA LEU A 3 7.54 -3.06 9.78
C LEU A 3 6.74 -2.84 8.48
N PHE A 4 6.16 -3.91 7.97
CA PHE A 4 5.34 -3.85 6.77
C PHE A 4 4.13 -2.93 6.99
N ASN A 5 3.45 -3.09 8.12
CA ASN A 5 2.29 -2.25 8.45
C ASN A 5 2.68 -0.78 8.55
N THR A 6 3.79 -0.49 9.20
CA THR A 6 4.27 0.87 9.35
C THR A 6 4.60 1.50 8.00
N LEU A 7 5.32 0.77 7.15
CA LEU A 7 5.67 1.27 5.82
C LEU A 7 4.43 1.52 4.96
N ALA A 8 3.49 0.59 4.99
CA ALA A 8 2.27 0.71 4.21
C ALA A 8 1.45 1.93 4.64
N LYS A 9 1.29 2.13 5.94
CA LYS A 9 0.57 3.28 6.47
C LYS A 9 1.24 4.60 6.12
N LYS A 10 2.55 4.66 6.29
CA LYS A 10 3.30 5.87 5.96
C LYS A 10 3.15 6.23 4.49
N LYS A 11 3.30 5.24 3.62
CA LYS A 11 3.18 5.48 2.19
C LYS A 11 1.75 5.89 1.83
N ALA A 12 0.75 5.21 2.38
CA ALA A 12 -0.64 5.54 2.13
C ALA A 12 -0.93 6.99 2.49
N ASN A 13 -0.42 7.44 3.63
CA ASN A 13 -0.64 8.81 4.08
C ASN A 13 0.11 9.83 3.23
N SER A 14 1.20 9.44 2.60
CA SER A 14 2.00 10.36 1.78
C SER A 14 1.48 10.47 0.35
N ILE A 15 0.61 9.59 -0.08
CA ILE A 15 0.06 9.63 -1.42
C ILE A 15 -1.01 10.72 -1.50
N THR A 16 -0.82 11.67 -2.42
CA THR A 16 -1.72 12.81 -2.56
C THR A 16 -2.85 12.59 -3.56
N GLU A 17 -2.85 11.45 -4.23
CA GLU A 17 -3.88 11.12 -5.21
C GLU A 17 -5.24 11.03 -4.55
N THR A 18 -6.25 11.72 -5.14
CA THR A 18 -7.61 11.73 -4.59
C THR A 18 -8.44 10.53 -5.04
N ASN A 19 -8.12 9.96 -6.21
CA ASN A 19 -8.82 8.78 -6.69
C ASN A 19 -8.34 7.54 -5.92
N ILE A 20 -9.28 6.86 -5.25
CA ILE A 20 -8.93 5.72 -4.40
C ILE A 20 -8.27 4.58 -5.17
N TYR A 21 -8.69 4.34 -6.40
CA TYR A 21 -8.10 3.28 -7.21
C TYR A 21 -6.65 3.59 -7.59
N LYS A 22 -6.39 4.83 -7.96
CA LYS A 22 -5.03 5.26 -8.27
C LYS A 22 -4.16 5.25 -7.04
N LYS A 23 -4.71 5.69 -5.92
CA LYS A 23 -4.01 5.69 -4.64
C LYS A 23 -3.62 4.28 -4.23
N LYS A 24 -4.56 3.35 -4.35
CA LYS A 24 -4.34 1.94 -4.05
C LYS A 24 -3.25 1.36 -4.94
N LYS A 25 -3.30 1.65 -6.24
CA LYS A 25 -2.30 1.15 -7.17
C LYS A 25 -0.90 1.68 -6.85
N LYS A 26 -0.81 2.95 -6.50
CA LYS A 26 0.48 3.54 -6.13
C LYS A 26 1.07 2.86 -4.90
N LEU A 27 0.23 2.56 -3.93
CA LEU A 27 0.69 1.85 -2.73
C LEU A 27 1.16 0.44 -3.08
N ILE A 28 0.39 -0.27 -3.90
CA ILE A 28 0.75 -1.62 -4.32
C ILE A 28 2.08 -1.62 -5.06
N ASP A 29 2.25 -0.72 -6.02
CA ASP A 29 3.50 -0.63 -6.78
C ASP A 29 4.68 -0.35 -5.87
N TYR A 30 4.52 0.54 -4.92
CA TYR A 30 5.57 0.88 -3.97
C TYR A 30 5.98 -0.34 -3.15
N LEU A 31 5.02 -1.05 -2.59
CA LEU A 31 5.30 -2.20 -1.74
C LEU A 31 5.91 -3.36 -2.52
N LEU A 32 5.43 -3.60 -3.74
CA LEU A 32 6.01 -4.62 -4.61
C LEU A 32 7.45 -4.29 -4.98
N TYR A 33 7.72 -3.02 -5.24
CA TYR A 33 9.07 -2.56 -5.53
C TYR A 33 10.01 -2.82 -4.35
N ARG A 34 9.49 -2.76 -3.13
CA ARG A 34 10.28 -3.03 -1.93
C ARG A 34 10.51 -4.52 -1.69
N GLY A 35 9.87 -5.38 -2.47
CA GLY A 35 10.10 -6.81 -2.37
C GLY A 35 9.11 -7.58 -1.51
N TRP A 36 8.01 -6.95 -1.08
CA TRP A 36 7.01 -7.66 -0.30
C TRP A 36 6.22 -8.61 -1.19
N GLU A 37 5.68 -9.68 -0.60
CA GLU A 37 4.90 -10.66 -1.34
C GLU A 37 3.63 -10.04 -1.91
N THR A 38 3.28 -10.45 -3.13
CA THR A 38 2.14 -9.90 -3.84
C THR A 38 0.84 -9.98 -3.04
N HIS A 39 0.52 -11.16 -2.52
CA HIS A 39 -0.75 -11.29 -1.81
C HIS A 39 -0.81 -10.48 -0.51
N LEU A 40 0.32 -10.34 0.17
CA LEU A 40 0.38 -9.48 1.37
C LEU A 40 0.12 -8.03 1.00
N VAL A 41 0.70 -7.59 -0.11
CA VAL A 41 0.53 -6.22 -0.60
C VAL A 41 -0.93 -5.96 -0.95
N TYR A 42 -1.55 -6.85 -1.68
CA TYR A 42 -2.96 -6.68 -2.07
C TYR A 42 -3.89 -6.71 -0.87
N GLU A 43 -3.64 -7.60 0.09
CA GLU A 43 -4.43 -7.64 1.32
C GLU A 43 -4.33 -6.34 2.10
N LYS A 44 -3.11 -5.80 2.21
CA LYS A 44 -2.91 -4.54 2.93
C LYS A 44 -3.59 -3.38 2.21
N ALA A 45 -3.49 -3.33 0.89
CA ALA A 45 -4.15 -2.27 0.13
C ALA A 45 -5.66 -2.34 0.32
N LYS A 46 -6.23 -3.55 0.31
CA LYS A 46 -7.65 -3.74 0.55
C LYS A 46 -8.04 -3.30 1.96
N GLU A 47 -7.22 -3.62 2.93
CA GLU A 47 -7.46 -3.24 4.32
C GLU A 47 -7.48 -1.73 4.50
N LEU A 48 -6.54 -1.03 3.87
CA LEU A 48 -6.40 0.41 4.03
C LEU A 48 -7.40 1.22 3.19
N PHE A 49 -7.74 0.71 2.02
CA PHE A 49 -8.56 1.47 1.06
C PHE A 49 -9.89 0.81 0.71
N GLY A 50 -10.15 -0.31 1.28
CA GLY A 50 -11.38 -1.04 0.98
C GLY A 50 -11.26 -1.88 -0.27
#